data_beea02e25b0c7ed7236d839d6261d661
#
_entry.id   beea02e25b0c7ed7236d839d6261d661
#
_cell.length_a   1.000
_cell.length_b   1.000
_cell.length_c   1.000
_cell.angle_alpha   90.00
_cell.angle_beta   90.00
_cell.angle_gamma   90.00
#
_symmetry.space_group_name_H-M   'P 1'
#
loop_
_entity.id
_entity.type
_entity.pdbx_description
1 polymer ?
#
loop_
_entity_poly.entity_id
_entity_poly.type
_entity_poly.pdbx_seq_one_letter_code
_entity_poly.pdbx_strand_id
1 'polypeptide(L)'
;MKKGILKTLCGLMAALMLLVFAGTPVITQAAKLPYYIKINRQQNCVTVYALDSKGKYTKPVKAFACSVGVNNATPTGTFSIPAKYRWHTLMGGVYGQYCSRIHGGV
;
A
#
# COMPACT_ATOMS: atom_id res chain seq x y z
N MET A 1 10.47 -34.79 -50.36
CA MET A 1 10.58 -35.09 -48.92
C MET A 1 11.12 -33.93 -48.07
N LYS A 2 12.00 -33.09 -48.58
CA LYS A 2 12.55 -31.97 -47.80
C LYS A 2 11.55 -30.84 -47.53
N LYS A 3 10.49 -30.65 -48.32
CA LYS A 3 9.48 -29.62 -48.17
C LYS A 3 8.45 -29.91 -47.03
N GLY A 4 8.23 -31.18 -46.69
CA GLY A 4 7.29 -31.56 -45.62
C GLY A 4 7.89 -31.39 -44.23
N ILE A 5 9.18 -31.60 -44.10
CA ILE A 5 9.92 -31.45 -42.83
C ILE A 5 10.05 -29.95 -42.45
N LEU A 6 10.24 -29.09 -43.46
CA LEU A 6 10.33 -27.63 -43.22
C LEU A 6 9.01 -27.05 -42.74
N LYS A 7 7.86 -27.51 -43.25
CA LYS A 7 6.52 -27.05 -42.79
C LYS A 7 6.21 -27.52 -41.39
N THR A 8 6.60 -28.71 -40.99
CA THR A 8 6.43 -29.23 -39.63
C THR A 8 7.38 -28.54 -38.64
N LEU A 9 8.61 -28.21 -39.03
CA LEU A 9 9.52 -27.45 -38.20
C LEU A 9 9.04 -26.03 -37.94
N CYS A 10 8.52 -25.32 -38.94
CA CYS A 10 7.94 -23.96 -38.76
C CYS A 10 6.72 -23.99 -37.85
N GLY A 11 5.86 -25.00 -37.94
CA GLY A 11 4.72 -25.16 -37.03
C GLY A 11 5.12 -25.40 -35.58
N LEU A 12 6.17 -26.19 -35.36
CA LEU A 12 6.69 -26.47 -34.02
C LEU A 12 7.35 -25.24 -33.39
N MET A 13 8.10 -24.47 -34.17
CA MET A 13 8.73 -23.24 -33.72
C MET A 13 7.69 -22.16 -33.39
N ALA A 14 6.63 -21.99 -34.15
CA ALA A 14 5.55 -21.05 -33.88
C ALA A 14 4.75 -21.44 -32.64
N ALA A 15 4.49 -22.72 -32.40
CA ALA A 15 3.85 -23.22 -31.19
C ALA A 15 4.72 -23.00 -29.96
N LEU A 16 6.05 -23.17 -30.07
CA LEU A 16 6.97 -22.90 -28.96
C LEU A 16 7.07 -21.44 -28.62
N MET A 17 7.01 -20.53 -29.59
CA MET A 17 7.01 -19.10 -29.37
C MET A 17 5.71 -18.62 -28.70
N LEU A 18 4.57 -19.18 -29.04
CA LEU A 18 3.28 -18.89 -28.40
C LEU A 18 3.24 -19.33 -26.92
N LEU A 19 3.88 -20.45 -26.59
CA LEU A 19 3.99 -20.93 -25.20
C LEU A 19 4.85 -20.00 -24.34
N VAL A 20 5.89 -19.39 -24.88
CA VAL A 20 6.75 -18.45 -24.14
C VAL A 20 6.04 -17.16 -23.84
N PHE A 21 5.15 -16.67 -24.73
CA PHE A 21 4.33 -15.47 -24.49
C PHE A 21 3.16 -15.69 -23.51
N ALA A 22 2.62 -16.90 -23.44
CA ALA A 22 1.52 -17.25 -22.54
C ALA A 22 1.97 -17.61 -21.11
N GLY A 23 3.30 -17.79 -20.90
CA GLY A 23 3.84 -18.36 -19.66
C GLY A 23 4.35 -17.38 -18.61
N THR A 24 4.27 -16.06 -18.83
CA THR A 24 4.67 -15.10 -17.81
C THR A 24 3.44 -14.35 -17.30
N PRO A 25 2.84 -14.76 -16.16
CA PRO A 25 1.93 -13.90 -15.48
C PRO A 25 2.71 -12.64 -15.05
N VAL A 26 2.40 -11.51 -15.66
CA VAL A 26 2.86 -10.21 -15.14
C VAL A 26 2.13 -10.00 -13.83
N ILE A 27 2.70 -10.50 -12.74
CA ILE A 27 2.22 -10.18 -11.40
C ILE A 27 2.64 -8.74 -11.15
N THR A 28 1.76 -7.82 -11.44
CA THR A 28 1.89 -6.44 -10.99
C THR A 28 1.66 -6.45 -9.49
N GLN A 29 2.72 -6.68 -8.72
CA GLN A 29 2.65 -6.44 -7.28
C GLN A 29 2.48 -4.94 -7.08
N ALA A 30 1.33 -4.56 -6.52
CA ALA A 30 1.15 -3.21 -6.00
C ALA A 30 2.29 -2.93 -5.02
N ALA A 31 3.04 -1.85 -5.23
CA ALA A 31 4.11 -1.45 -4.35
C ALA A 31 3.55 -1.31 -2.92
N LYS A 32 4.12 -2.03 -1.96
CA LYS A 32 3.73 -1.90 -0.55
C LYS A 32 4.13 -0.51 -0.06
N LEU A 33 3.23 0.11 0.69
CA LEU A 33 3.50 1.40 1.33
C LEU A 33 4.67 1.25 2.32
N PRO A 34 5.53 2.27 2.46
CA PRO A 34 6.77 2.15 3.26
C PRO A 34 6.49 2.03 4.76
N TYR A 35 5.37 2.53 5.24
CA TYR A 35 5.06 2.58 6.67
C TYR A 35 3.63 2.13 6.98
N TYR A 36 3.48 1.57 8.17
CA TYR A 36 2.21 1.28 8.82
C TYR A 36 2.14 2.02 10.15
N ILE A 37 1.07 2.77 10.36
CA ILE A 37 0.87 3.57 11.58
C ILE A 37 -0.21 2.92 12.42
N LYS A 38 0.14 2.58 13.66
CA LYS A 38 -0.79 2.02 14.65
C LYS A 38 -1.09 3.07 15.72
N ILE A 39 -2.36 3.40 15.87
CA ILE A 39 -2.85 4.36 16.87
C ILE A 39 -3.59 3.60 17.97
N ASN A 40 -3.09 3.69 19.19
CA ASN A 40 -3.75 3.16 20.37
C ASN A 40 -4.53 4.27 21.06
N ARG A 41 -5.85 4.24 20.94
CA ARG A 41 -6.73 5.28 21.50
C ARG A 41 -6.80 5.27 23.03
N GLN A 42 -6.66 4.11 23.65
CA GLN A 42 -6.72 3.97 25.10
C GLN A 42 -5.48 4.52 25.80
N GLN A 43 -4.33 4.36 25.15
CA GLN A 43 -3.04 4.80 25.70
C GLN A 43 -2.56 6.12 25.11
N ASN A 44 -3.31 6.71 24.17
CA ASN A 44 -2.92 7.95 23.47
C ASN A 44 -1.51 7.85 22.87
N CYS A 45 -1.23 6.75 22.20
CA CYS A 45 0.09 6.45 21.66
C CYS A 45 0.00 6.09 20.18
N VAL A 46 0.94 6.58 19.40
CA VAL A 46 1.14 6.26 17.99
C VAL A 46 2.46 5.53 17.83
N THR A 47 2.45 4.40 17.14
CA THR A 47 3.66 3.67 16.76
C THR A 47 3.73 3.55 15.24
N VAL A 48 4.87 3.87 14.67
CA VAL A 48 5.15 3.77 13.25
C VAL A 48 6.03 2.56 13.00
N TYR A 49 5.60 1.68 12.11
CA TYR A 49 6.32 0.48 11.70
C TYR A 49 6.81 0.62 10.27
N ALA A 50 8.03 0.18 10.01
CA ALA A 50 8.58 0.04 8.67
C ALA A 50 8.48 -1.41 8.19
N LEU A 51 8.57 -1.61 6.87
CA LEU A 51 8.69 -2.92 6.26
C LEU A 51 10.00 -3.58 6.67
N ASP A 52 9.93 -4.87 6.99
CA ASP A 52 11.09 -5.73 7.16
C ASP A 52 11.55 -6.33 5.82
N SER A 53 12.62 -7.14 5.84
CA SER A 53 13.13 -7.84 4.66
C SER A 53 12.13 -8.84 4.07
N LYS A 54 11.14 -9.30 4.86
CA LYS A 54 10.09 -10.22 4.45
C LYS A 54 8.83 -9.52 3.94
N GLY A 55 8.83 -8.19 3.89
CA GLY A 55 7.69 -7.37 3.45
C GLY A 55 6.56 -7.27 4.47
N LYS A 56 6.85 -7.45 5.75
CA LYS A 56 5.92 -7.27 6.88
C LYS A 56 6.28 -6.01 7.68
N TYR A 57 5.27 -5.39 8.29
CA TYR A 57 5.45 -4.20 9.13
C TYR A 57 5.76 -4.61 10.57
N THR A 58 6.95 -5.09 10.83
CA THR A 58 7.37 -5.61 12.15
C THR A 58 8.40 -4.73 12.85
N LYS A 59 9.07 -3.84 12.11
CA LYS A 59 10.13 -3.00 12.63
C LYS A 59 9.59 -1.67 13.15
N PRO A 60 9.47 -1.46 14.49
CA PRO A 60 9.08 -0.16 15.02
C PRO A 60 10.20 0.86 14.81
N VAL A 61 9.89 1.98 14.19
CA VAL A 61 10.86 3.05 13.90
C VAL A 61 10.64 4.30 14.71
N LYS A 62 9.41 4.53 15.17
CA LYS A 62 9.06 5.70 15.99
C LYS A 62 7.79 5.43 16.81
N ALA A 63 7.77 5.95 18.03
CA ALA A 63 6.59 6.02 18.87
C ALA A 63 6.50 7.39 19.52
N PHE A 64 5.29 7.90 19.66
CA PHE A 64 5.05 9.21 20.28
C PHE A 64 3.63 9.29 20.85
N ALA A 65 3.43 10.21 21.79
CA ALA A 65 2.13 10.48 22.36
C ALA A 65 1.25 11.24 21.37
N CYS A 66 -0.05 11.00 21.40
CA CYS A 66 -1.04 11.72 20.61
C CYS A 66 -2.27 12.08 21.47
N SER A 67 -3.12 12.94 20.93
CA SER A 67 -4.46 13.18 21.44
C SER A 67 -5.48 12.46 20.57
N VAL A 68 -6.54 11.96 21.19
CA VAL A 68 -7.67 11.35 20.49
C VAL A 68 -8.95 12.11 20.81
N GLY A 69 -9.99 11.91 20.00
CA GLY A 69 -11.29 12.55 20.21
C GLY A 69 -11.94 12.12 21.52
N VAL A 70 -12.66 13.03 22.15
CA VAL A 70 -13.44 12.76 23.35
C VAL A 70 -14.63 11.85 23.02
N ASN A 71 -15.13 11.10 24.00
CA ASN A 71 -16.32 10.24 23.87
C ASN A 71 -16.24 9.26 22.67
N ASN A 72 -15.08 8.67 22.44
CA ASN A 72 -14.85 7.74 21.33
C ASN A 72 -15.09 8.34 19.93
N ALA A 73 -14.97 9.65 19.77
CA ALA A 73 -15.15 10.31 18.49
C ALA A 73 -14.11 9.90 17.43
N THR A 74 -12.91 9.48 17.85
CA THR A 74 -11.90 8.94 16.92
C THR A 74 -12.33 7.57 16.43
N PRO A 75 -12.51 7.36 15.10
CA PRO A 75 -12.96 6.09 14.55
C PRO A 75 -11.95 4.97 14.79
N THR A 76 -12.45 3.73 14.83
CA THR A 76 -11.64 2.52 14.88
C THR A 76 -11.70 1.79 13.55
N GLY A 77 -10.62 1.12 13.18
CA GLY A 77 -10.54 0.34 11.96
C GLY A 77 -9.18 0.51 11.27
N THR A 78 -9.07 -0.05 10.08
CA THR A 78 -7.89 0.10 9.23
C THR A 78 -8.23 1.03 8.08
N PHE A 79 -7.45 2.08 7.95
CA PHE A 79 -7.66 3.13 6.96
C PHE A 79 -6.38 3.35 6.15
N SER A 80 -6.53 3.80 4.92
CA SER A 80 -5.44 4.39 4.15
C SER A 80 -5.51 5.91 4.25
N ILE A 81 -4.39 6.60 4.08
CA ILE A 81 -4.36 8.07 4.08
C ILE A 81 -4.63 8.56 2.65
N PRO A 82 -5.87 8.98 2.33
CA PRO A 82 -6.23 9.38 0.98
C PRO A 82 -5.71 10.77 0.60
N ALA A 83 -5.49 11.63 1.58
CA ALA A 83 -5.08 13.01 1.33
C ALA A 83 -4.17 13.55 2.43
N LYS A 84 -3.22 14.39 2.01
CA LYS A 84 -2.30 15.11 2.88
C LYS A 84 -2.37 16.59 2.54
N TYR A 85 -2.39 17.44 3.55
CA TYR A 85 -2.48 18.88 3.38
C TYR A 85 -1.32 19.56 4.10
N ARG A 86 -0.66 20.50 3.45
CA ARG A 86 0.33 21.35 4.11
C ARG A 86 -0.35 22.26 5.15
N TRP A 87 -1.51 22.78 4.80
CA TRP A 87 -2.39 23.58 5.67
C TRP A 87 -3.83 23.10 5.50
N HIS A 88 -4.54 22.96 6.58
CA HIS A 88 -5.95 22.59 6.58
C HIS A 88 -6.69 23.32 7.66
N THR A 89 -7.86 23.85 7.33
CA THR A 89 -8.75 24.50 8.30
C THR A 89 -9.39 23.44 9.18
N LEU A 90 -9.24 23.60 10.48
CA LEU A 90 -9.84 22.74 11.49
C LEU A 90 -11.09 23.39 12.09
N MET A 91 -11.85 22.62 12.89
CA MET A 91 -13.01 23.14 13.60
C MET A 91 -12.59 24.29 14.54
N GLY A 92 -13.40 25.35 14.58
CA GLY A 92 -13.11 26.54 15.38
C GLY A 92 -12.26 27.61 14.68
N GLY A 93 -12.07 27.50 13.36
CA GLY A 93 -11.38 28.51 12.57
C GLY A 93 -9.84 28.51 12.72
N VAL A 94 -9.27 27.45 13.30
CA VAL A 94 -7.83 27.29 13.42
C VAL A 94 -7.26 26.48 12.24
N TYR A 95 -5.97 26.62 11.99
CA TYR A 95 -5.29 25.91 10.91
C TYR A 95 -4.34 24.85 11.46
N GLY A 96 -4.41 23.65 10.87
CA GLY A 96 -3.42 22.60 11.09
C GLY A 96 -2.38 22.60 9.99
N GLN A 97 -1.14 22.32 10.34
CA GLN A 97 -0.03 22.15 9.40
C GLN A 97 0.32 20.68 9.26
N TYR A 98 0.64 20.24 8.04
CA TYR A 98 0.98 18.84 7.71
C TYR A 98 -0.09 17.83 8.10
N CYS A 99 -1.35 18.18 7.89
CA CYS A 99 -2.49 17.32 8.20
C CYS A 99 -2.59 16.14 7.22
N SER A 100 -2.88 14.98 7.78
CA SER A 100 -3.20 13.77 7.01
C SER A 100 -4.63 13.36 7.33
N ARG A 101 -5.48 13.27 6.31
CA ARG A 101 -6.84 12.77 6.48
C ARG A 101 -6.82 11.27 6.63
N ILE A 102 -7.43 10.73 7.66
CA ILE A 102 -7.51 9.30 7.92
C ILE A 102 -8.88 8.78 7.45
N HIS A 103 -9.97 9.37 7.92
CA HIS A 103 -11.33 8.96 7.62
C HIS A 103 -12.31 10.12 7.82
N GLY A 104 -13.20 10.35 6.86
CA GLY A 104 -14.20 11.40 6.95
C GLY A 104 -13.58 12.79 7.20
N GLY A 105 -13.93 13.43 8.28
CA GLY A 105 -13.39 14.73 8.73
C GLY A 105 -12.20 14.63 9.71
N VAL A 106 -11.65 13.44 9.90
CA VAL A 106 -10.55 13.16 10.84
C VAL A 106 -9.24 12.99 10.11
#